data_73edcf6d42bb841f5362479742ac3282
#
_entry.id   73edcf6d42bb841f5362479742ac3282
#
_cell.length_a   1.000
_cell.length_b   1.000
_cell.length_c   1.000
_cell.angle_alpha   90.00
_cell.angle_beta   90.00
_cell.angle_gamma   90.00
#
_symmetry.space_group_name_H-M   'P 1'
#
loop_
_entity.id
_entity.type
_entity.pdbx_description
1 polymer ?
#
loop_
_entity_poly.entity_id
_entity_poly.type
_entity_poly.pdbx_seq_one_letter_code
_entity_poly.pdbx_strand_id
1 'polypeptide(L)'
;MSKPVVLVTGANGEIGRSLLQRLHTDGRYRVVTVDLTPLPERYRGFCLETYAGNIMDRYLLDQIAAHHEIEVVFHLAALLSTRGERDPELAHQVNVEGTLHLLRMAQNQSGRLGRPVRFIFPSSIAVYGLPSVEEKTKAGRVREEEWNVPITMYGCNK
;
A
#
# COMPACT_ATOMS: atom_id res chain seq x y z
N MET A 1 23.16 15.31 -5.42
CA MET A 1 22.57 14.12 -4.79
C MET A 1 21.50 13.55 -5.71
N SER A 2 21.42 12.24 -5.87
CA SER A 2 20.35 11.60 -6.65
C SER A 2 19.01 11.78 -5.91
N LYS A 3 17.89 11.91 -6.68
CA LYS A 3 16.55 12.01 -6.07
C LYS A 3 16.24 10.70 -5.34
N PRO A 4 15.58 10.75 -4.15
CA PRO A 4 15.18 9.56 -3.40
C PRO A 4 14.22 8.68 -4.20
N VAL A 5 14.31 7.36 -4.01
CA VAL A 5 13.45 6.40 -4.67
C VAL A 5 12.23 6.09 -3.81
N VAL A 6 11.08 6.15 -4.42
CA VAL A 6 9.77 5.80 -3.83
C VAL A 6 9.25 4.53 -4.48
N LEU A 7 8.87 3.55 -3.68
CA LEU A 7 8.11 2.38 -4.13
C LEU A 7 6.62 2.62 -3.89
N VAL A 8 5.81 2.43 -4.93
CA VAL A 8 4.34 2.47 -4.86
C VAL A 8 3.78 1.09 -5.21
N THR A 9 3.14 0.42 -4.27
CA THR A 9 2.39 -0.82 -4.55
C THR A 9 0.92 -0.50 -4.77
N GLY A 10 0.22 -1.28 -5.59
CA GLY A 10 -1.15 -0.95 -5.98
C GLY A 10 -1.21 0.30 -6.88
N ALA A 11 -0.17 0.51 -7.65
CA ALA A 11 0.05 1.71 -8.46
C ALA A 11 -1.01 1.92 -9.55
N ASN A 12 -1.63 0.84 -10.03
CA ASN A 12 -2.68 0.89 -11.06
C ASN A 12 -4.09 1.11 -10.47
N GLY A 13 -4.22 1.14 -9.14
CA GLY A 13 -5.46 1.54 -8.45
C GLY A 13 -5.77 3.03 -8.62
N GLU A 14 -6.95 3.45 -8.20
CA GLU A 14 -7.41 4.85 -8.30
C GLU A 14 -6.47 5.81 -7.54
N ILE A 15 -6.20 5.49 -6.26
CA ILE A 15 -5.29 6.29 -5.43
C ILE A 15 -3.86 6.21 -5.97
N GLY A 16 -3.42 5.02 -6.41
CA GLY A 16 -2.09 4.80 -6.98
C GLY A 16 -1.82 5.72 -8.17
N ARG A 17 -2.71 5.73 -9.15
CA ARG A 17 -2.58 6.58 -10.34
C ARG A 17 -2.56 8.07 -10.01
N SER A 18 -3.41 8.51 -9.08
CA SER A 18 -3.43 9.89 -8.61
C SER A 18 -2.12 10.27 -7.90
N LEU A 19 -1.59 9.36 -7.08
CA LEU A 19 -0.31 9.54 -6.41
C LEU A 19 0.85 9.62 -7.41
N LEU A 20 0.87 8.76 -8.44
CA LEU A 20 1.90 8.80 -9.49
C LEU A 20 1.93 10.15 -10.20
N GLN A 21 0.76 10.68 -10.56
CA GLN A 21 0.66 12.00 -11.19
C GLN A 21 1.18 13.10 -10.25
N ARG A 22 0.84 13.03 -8.97
CA ARG A 22 1.32 14.00 -7.98
C ARG A 22 2.83 13.93 -7.78
N LEU A 23 3.41 12.74 -7.64
CA LEU A 23 4.85 12.54 -7.50
C LEU A 23 5.62 12.99 -8.74
N HIS A 24 5.07 12.75 -9.93
CA HIS A 24 5.63 13.23 -11.19
C HIS A 24 5.66 14.76 -11.26
N THR A 25 4.54 15.42 -10.94
CA THR A 25 4.43 16.88 -10.94
C THR A 25 5.36 17.50 -9.89
N ASP A 26 5.50 16.90 -8.71
CA ASP A 26 6.40 17.34 -7.65
C ASP A 26 7.89 17.22 -8.07
N GLY A 27 8.22 16.23 -8.86
CA GLY A 27 9.54 16.05 -9.46
C GLY A 27 10.68 15.77 -8.50
N ARG A 28 10.42 15.61 -7.20
CA ARG A 28 11.44 15.37 -6.15
C ARG A 28 11.87 13.92 -6.02
N TYR A 29 11.10 12.98 -6.59
CA TYR A 29 11.28 11.55 -6.41
C TYR A 29 11.49 10.82 -7.72
N ARG A 30 12.17 9.68 -7.67
CA ARG A 30 12.15 8.64 -8.69
C ARG A 30 11.20 7.55 -8.24
N VAL A 31 10.25 7.17 -9.08
CA VAL A 31 9.16 6.28 -8.67
C VAL A 31 9.35 4.90 -9.27
N VAL A 32 9.31 3.88 -8.43
CA VAL A 32 9.24 2.46 -8.80
C VAL A 32 7.85 1.95 -8.43
N THR A 33 7.24 1.13 -9.27
CA THR A 33 5.87 0.66 -9.02
C THR A 33 5.76 -0.86 -9.07
N VAL A 34 4.84 -1.40 -8.26
CA VAL A 34 4.38 -2.79 -8.30
C VAL A 34 2.87 -2.84 -8.33
N ASP A 35 2.32 -3.58 -9.29
CA ASP A 35 0.89 -3.88 -9.35
C ASP A 35 0.66 -5.26 -9.99
N LEU A 36 -0.46 -5.92 -9.70
CA LEU A 36 -0.81 -7.19 -10.35
C LEU A 36 -0.96 -7.06 -11.86
N THR A 37 -1.36 -5.88 -12.33
CA THR A 37 -1.57 -5.58 -13.74
C THR A 37 -0.56 -4.55 -14.24
N PRO A 38 -0.13 -4.65 -15.51
CA PRO A 38 0.76 -3.65 -16.09
C PRO A 38 0.18 -2.24 -16.00
N LEU A 39 1.04 -1.29 -15.66
CA LEU A 39 0.65 0.12 -15.60
C LEU A 39 0.33 0.64 -17.01
N PRO A 40 -0.79 1.38 -17.22
CA PRO A 40 -1.11 1.99 -18.52
C PRO A 40 0.01 2.92 -19.01
N GLU A 41 0.22 2.94 -20.33
CA GLU A 41 1.31 3.66 -20.99
C GLU A 41 1.47 5.12 -20.52
N ARG A 42 0.35 5.84 -20.40
CA ARG A 42 0.33 7.23 -19.95
C ARG A 42 0.97 7.48 -18.57
N TYR A 43 1.08 6.46 -17.71
CA TYR A 43 1.70 6.57 -16.39
C TYR A 43 3.12 6.01 -16.34
N ARG A 44 3.52 5.17 -17.30
CA ARG A 44 4.86 4.57 -17.33
C ARG A 44 5.95 5.63 -17.43
N GLY A 45 5.71 6.69 -18.21
CA GLY A 45 6.63 7.83 -18.32
C GLY A 45 6.87 8.61 -17.02
N PHE A 46 6.04 8.39 -15.98
CA PHE A 46 6.22 9.00 -14.66
C PHE A 46 7.14 8.17 -13.75
N CYS A 47 7.45 6.95 -14.14
CA CYS A 47 8.15 5.99 -13.33
C CYS A 47 9.57 5.74 -13.82
N LEU A 48 10.47 5.49 -12.89
CA LEU A 48 11.81 4.98 -13.16
C LEU A 48 11.73 3.55 -13.68
N GLU A 49 10.89 2.74 -13.03
CA GLU A 49 10.65 1.35 -13.40
C GLU A 49 9.29 0.87 -12.93
N THR A 50 8.70 -0.09 -13.66
CA THR A 50 7.38 -0.65 -13.36
C THR A 50 7.43 -2.16 -13.38
N TYR A 51 6.94 -2.78 -12.32
CA TYR A 51 6.86 -4.23 -12.19
C TYR A 51 5.40 -4.69 -12.20
N ALA A 52 5.08 -5.64 -13.05
CA ALA A 52 3.82 -6.37 -13.00
C ALA A 52 4.04 -7.63 -12.18
N GLY A 53 3.40 -7.72 -11.00
CA GLY A 53 3.58 -8.84 -10.09
C GLY A 53 2.81 -8.72 -8.78
N ASN A 54 2.88 -9.79 -8.00
CA ASN A 54 2.16 -9.90 -6.72
C ASN A 54 3.08 -9.52 -5.55
N ILE A 55 2.59 -8.72 -4.61
CA ILE A 55 3.31 -8.39 -3.36
C ILE A 55 3.56 -9.61 -2.46
N MET A 56 2.88 -10.73 -2.73
CA MET A 56 3.16 -12.01 -2.09
C MET A 56 4.41 -12.70 -2.64
N ASP A 57 4.89 -12.30 -3.81
CA ASP A 57 6.13 -12.79 -4.41
C ASP A 57 7.34 -12.12 -3.76
N ARG A 58 7.90 -12.80 -2.77
CA ARG A 58 9.08 -12.32 -2.04
C ARG A 58 10.31 -12.19 -2.93
N TYR A 59 10.45 -13.06 -3.92
CA TYR A 59 11.58 -12.99 -4.85
C TYR A 59 11.52 -11.69 -5.68
N LEU A 60 10.33 -11.34 -6.18
CA LEU A 60 10.12 -10.07 -6.86
C LEU A 60 10.47 -8.87 -5.97
N LEU A 61 10.02 -8.88 -4.70
CA LEU A 61 10.31 -7.80 -3.76
C LEU A 61 11.82 -7.70 -3.46
N ASP A 62 12.49 -8.84 -3.30
CA ASP A 62 13.94 -8.89 -3.09
C ASP A 62 14.71 -8.37 -4.31
N GLN A 63 14.28 -8.70 -5.54
CA GLN A 63 14.85 -8.15 -6.76
C GLN A 63 14.70 -6.63 -6.82
N ILE A 64 13.51 -6.10 -6.55
CA ILE A 64 13.25 -4.66 -6.51
C ILE A 64 14.17 -3.98 -5.49
N ALA A 65 14.30 -4.56 -4.30
CA ALA A 65 15.15 -4.05 -3.25
C ALA A 65 16.66 -4.14 -3.57
N ALA A 66 17.07 -5.10 -4.41
CA ALA A 66 18.44 -5.21 -4.87
C ALA A 66 18.81 -4.15 -5.92
N HIS A 67 17.85 -3.81 -6.81
CA HIS A 67 18.08 -2.85 -7.89
C HIS A 67 17.87 -1.38 -7.48
N HIS A 68 17.11 -1.14 -6.40
CA HIS A 68 16.73 0.21 -6.00
C HIS A 68 17.00 0.46 -4.51
N GLU A 69 17.58 1.62 -4.22
CA GLU A 69 17.71 2.15 -2.85
C GLU A 69 16.42 2.86 -2.45
N ILE A 70 15.42 2.07 -1.99
CA ILE A 70 14.10 2.57 -1.65
C ILE A 70 14.15 3.31 -0.31
N GLU A 71 13.70 4.56 -0.30
CA GLU A 71 13.65 5.42 0.87
C GLU A 71 12.23 5.63 1.42
N VAL A 72 11.24 5.46 0.55
CA VAL A 72 9.83 5.61 0.92
C VAL A 72 9.02 4.50 0.26
N VAL A 73 8.11 3.90 1.00
CA VAL A 73 7.12 2.94 0.49
C VAL A 73 5.73 3.52 0.69
N PHE A 74 4.96 3.66 -0.39
CA PHE A 74 3.52 3.84 -0.35
C PHE A 74 2.85 2.50 -0.63
N HIS A 75 2.36 1.86 0.41
CA HIS A 75 1.71 0.57 0.29
C HIS A 75 0.21 0.72 0.12
N LEU A 76 -0.25 0.74 -1.16
CA LEU A 76 -1.66 0.92 -1.54
C LEU A 76 -2.32 -0.38 -2.03
N ALA A 77 -1.52 -1.42 -2.31
CA ALA A 77 -2.04 -2.72 -2.72
C ALA A 77 -2.86 -3.34 -1.59
N ALA A 78 -4.10 -3.70 -1.89
CA ALA A 78 -5.00 -4.38 -0.97
C ALA A 78 -6.15 -5.07 -1.69
N LEU A 79 -6.65 -6.14 -1.12
CA LEU A 79 -7.97 -6.68 -1.45
C LEU A 79 -9.03 -5.88 -0.69
N LEU A 80 -9.99 -5.30 -1.43
CA LEU A 80 -11.04 -4.46 -0.86
C LEU A 80 -12.17 -5.30 -0.23
N SER A 81 -13.03 -4.64 0.56
CA SER A 81 -14.08 -5.26 1.39
C SER A 81 -14.92 -6.31 0.66
N THR A 82 -15.52 -5.98 -0.49
CA THR A 82 -16.42 -6.92 -1.20
C THR A 82 -15.74 -8.23 -1.58
N ARG A 83 -14.47 -8.18 -2.00
CA ARG A 83 -13.69 -9.37 -2.35
C ARG A 83 -13.16 -10.06 -1.10
N GLY A 84 -12.78 -9.28 -0.08
CA GLY A 84 -12.30 -9.80 1.18
C GLY A 84 -13.36 -10.58 1.97
N GLU A 85 -14.63 -10.18 1.89
CA GLU A 85 -15.73 -10.92 2.50
C GLU A 85 -16.06 -12.24 1.74
N ARG A 86 -15.80 -12.29 0.44
CA ARG A 86 -16.00 -13.52 -0.37
C ARG A 86 -14.87 -14.52 -0.19
N ASP A 87 -13.65 -14.05 0.05
CA ASP A 87 -12.46 -14.86 0.23
C ASP A 87 -11.59 -14.27 1.35
N PRO A 88 -11.96 -14.55 2.62
CA PRO A 88 -11.28 -13.99 3.78
C PRO A 88 -9.83 -14.47 3.92
N GLU A 89 -9.54 -15.71 3.51
CA GLU A 89 -8.19 -16.26 3.56
C GLU A 89 -7.25 -15.53 2.60
N LEU A 90 -7.68 -15.34 1.35
CA LEU A 90 -6.92 -14.57 0.38
C LEU A 90 -6.77 -13.10 0.82
N ALA A 91 -7.82 -12.53 1.42
CA ALA A 91 -7.75 -11.17 1.95
C ALA A 91 -6.70 -11.04 3.05
N HIS A 92 -6.65 -11.99 3.98
CA HIS A 92 -5.62 -12.03 5.01
C HIS A 92 -4.21 -12.17 4.43
N GLN A 93 -4.03 -13.10 3.52
CA GLN A 93 -2.74 -13.30 2.85
C GLN A 93 -2.26 -12.01 2.17
N VAL A 94 -3.07 -11.40 1.33
CA VAL A 94 -2.67 -10.19 0.59
C VAL A 94 -2.51 -8.99 1.51
N ASN A 95 -3.49 -8.73 2.38
CA ASN A 95 -3.52 -7.50 3.16
C ASN A 95 -2.60 -7.54 4.39
N VAL A 96 -2.42 -8.70 5.00
CA VAL A 96 -1.59 -8.85 6.22
C VAL A 96 -0.20 -9.39 5.87
N GLU A 97 -0.12 -10.58 5.25
CA GLU A 97 1.18 -11.19 4.96
C GLU A 97 1.94 -10.40 3.88
N GLY A 98 1.24 -9.92 2.84
CA GLY A 98 1.84 -9.03 1.84
C GLY A 98 2.40 -7.74 2.45
N THR A 99 1.69 -7.15 3.41
CA THR A 99 2.18 -5.99 4.19
C THR A 99 3.43 -6.35 5.00
N LEU A 100 3.46 -7.53 5.64
CA LEU A 100 4.62 -8.00 6.38
C LEU A 100 5.84 -8.24 5.48
N HIS A 101 5.65 -8.73 4.25
CA HIS A 101 6.74 -8.86 3.29
C HIS A 101 7.37 -7.50 2.95
N LEU A 102 6.54 -6.49 2.71
CA LEU A 102 7.01 -5.13 2.41
C LEU A 102 7.66 -4.46 3.63
N LEU A 103 7.14 -4.68 4.83
CA LEU A 103 7.77 -4.18 6.06
C LEU A 103 9.16 -4.80 6.27
N ARG A 104 9.32 -6.11 6.03
CA ARG A 104 10.63 -6.79 6.09
C ARG A 104 11.59 -6.24 5.03
N MET A 105 11.11 -6.04 3.80
CA MET A 105 11.89 -5.40 2.75
C MET A 105 12.35 -4.00 3.18
N ALA A 106 11.46 -3.17 3.72
CA ALA A 106 11.79 -1.83 4.21
C ALA A 106 12.79 -1.86 5.37
N GLN A 107 12.66 -2.82 6.30
CA GLN A 107 13.61 -3.03 7.39
C GLN A 107 15.01 -3.41 6.88
N ASN A 108 15.10 -4.34 5.92
CA ASN A 108 16.35 -4.75 5.31
C ASN A 108 17.00 -3.59 4.56
N GLN A 109 16.23 -2.80 3.80
CA GLN A 109 16.71 -1.60 3.15
C GLN A 109 17.21 -0.56 4.16
N SER A 110 16.50 -0.35 5.27
CA SER A 110 16.94 0.57 6.33
C SER A 110 18.31 0.18 6.90
N GLY A 111 18.54 -1.12 7.12
CA GLY A 111 19.83 -1.64 7.57
C GLY A 111 20.94 -1.41 6.54
N ARG A 112 20.66 -1.63 5.25
CA ARG A 112 21.63 -1.41 4.16
C ARG A 112 21.98 0.07 3.95
N LEU A 113 20.98 0.95 4.05
CA LEU A 113 21.13 2.39 3.82
C LEU A 113 21.67 3.14 5.05
N GLY A 114 21.69 2.51 6.23
CA GLY A 114 22.05 3.16 7.51
C GLY A 114 21.06 4.26 7.93
N ARG A 115 19.84 4.27 7.38
CA ARG A 115 18.78 5.24 7.66
C ARG A 115 17.40 4.61 7.49
N PRO A 116 16.38 5.06 8.24
CA PRO A 116 15.06 4.46 8.19
C PRO A 116 14.38 4.69 6.83
N VAL A 117 13.77 3.62 6.30
CA VAL A 117 12.81 3.71 5.18
C VAL A 117 11.46 4.15 5.74
N ARG A 118 10.88 5.18 5.15
CA ARG A 118 9.54 5.65 5.53
C ARG A 118 8.48 4.75 4.90
N PHE A 119 7.65 4.13 5.73
CA PHE A 119 6.56 3.27 5.30
C PHE A 119 5.21 3.97 5.52
N ILE A 120 4.44 4.14 4.45
CA ILE A 120 3.15 4.82 4.46
C ILE A 120 2.09 3.79 4.06
N PHE A 121 1.20 3.49 5.01
CA PHE A 121 0.12 2.52 4.87
C PHE A 121 -1.19 3.19 5.25
N PRO A 122 -2.12 3.41 4.30
CA PRO A 122 -3.41 4.01 4.62
C PRO A 122 -4.29 3.05 5.39
N SER A 123 -4.86 3.51 6.48
CA SER A 123 -5.94 2.83 7.18
C SER A 123 -7.27 3.00 6.41
N SER A 124 -8.38 2.69 7.02
CA SER A 124 -9.72 2.77 6.41
C SER A 124 -10.77 3.08 7.47
N ILE A 125 -11.86 3.72 7.06
CA ILE A 125 -13.06 3.83 7.91
C ILE A 125 -13.64 2.46 8.29
N ALA A 126 -13.31 1.40 7.56
CA ALA A 126 -13.73 0.04 7.88
C ALA A 126 -13.15 -0.52 9.18
N VAL A 127 -12.14 0.14 9.78
CA VAL A 127 -11.60 -0.21 11.11
C VAL A 127 -12.61 0.10 12.23
N TYR A 128 -13.59 0.97 11.96
CA TYR A 128 -14.62 1.33 12.92
C TYR A 128 -15.84 0.40 12.78
N GLY A 129 -16.14 -0.33 13.85
CA GLY A 129 -17.21 -1.32 13.87
C GLY A 129 -18.59 -0.75 14.27
N LEU A 130 -19.10 0.18 13.52
CA LEU A 130 -20.46 0.71 13.71
C LEU A 130 -21.46 -0.22 13.02
N PRO A 131 -22.17 -1.11 13.77
CA PRO A 131 -22.88 -2.26 13.20
C PRO A 131 -24.17 -1.92 12.47
N SER A 132 -24.74 -0.75 12.73
CA SER A 132 -26.00 -0.33 12.10
C SER A 132 -25.97 1.11 11.62
N VAL A 133 -26.90 1.45 10.70
CA VAL A 133 -27.10 2.84 10.26
C VAL A 133 -27.58 3.72 11.41
N GLU A 134 -28.38 3.17 12.32
CA GLU A 134 -28.89 3.88 13.48
C GLU A 134 -27.76 4.26 14.44
N GLU A 135 -26.85 3.35 14.73
CA GLU A 135 -25.67 3.63 15.57
C GLU A 135 -24.71 4.61 14.89
N LYS A 136 -24.51 4.50 13.56
CA LYS A 136 -23.75 5.49 12.79
C LYS A 136 -24.33 6.90 12.91
N THR A 137 -25.65 7.00 12.85
CA THR A 137 -26.35 8.29 12.97
C THR A 137 -26.24 8.86 14.39
N LYS A 138 -26.35 8.01 15.41
CA LYS A 138 -26.22 8.41 16.82
C LYS A 138 -24.77 8.78 17.20
N ALA A 139 -23.79 8.04 16.69
CA ALA A 139 -22.37 8.27 16.96
C ALA A 139 -21.88 9.63 16.46
N GLY A 140 -22.48 10.14 15.37
CA GLY A 140 -22.11 11.42 14.79
C GLY A 140 -20.63 11.43 14.36
N ARG A 141 -19.79 12.25 14.99
CA ARG A 141 -18.36 12.33 14.72
C ARG A 141 -17.61 11.28 15.55
N VAL A 142 -17.05 10.29 14.88
CA VAL A 142 -16.23 9.22 15.48
C VAL A 142 -14.78 9.69 15.64
N ARG A 143 -14.17 9.43 16.80
CA ARG A 143 -12.76 9.68 17.08
C ARG A 143 -11.93 8.43 16.80
N GLU A 144 -10.61 8.60 16.69
CA GLU A 144 -9.69 7.51 16.33
C GLU A 144 -9.66 6.37 17.36
N GLU A 145 -9.93 6.67 18.63
CA GLU A 145 -9.93 5.69 19.73
C GLU A 145 -11.28 5.01 19.96
N GLU A 146 -12.31 5.43 19.24
CA GLU A 146 -13.67 4.94 19.40
C GLU A 146 -14.01 3.86 18.35
N TRP A 147 -14.81 2.88 18.74
CA TRP A 147 -15.38 1.87 17.84
C TRP A 147 -14.36 1.01 17.06
N ASN A 148 -13.15 0.85 17.59
CA ASN A 148 -12.05 0.08 16.95
C ASN A 148 -12.29 -1.44 17.05
N VAL A 149 -13.50 -1.90 16.72
CA VAL A 149 -13.91 -3.30 16.67
C VAL A 149 -14.49 -3.57 15.28
N PRO A 150 -13.64 -3.77 14.25
CA PRO A 150 -14.11 -3.93 12.88
C PRO A 150 -15.04 -5.12 12.73
N ILE A 151 -16.06 -4.97 11.87
CA ILE A 151 -17.08 -5.98 11.59
C ILE A 151 -16.92 -6.59 10.19
N THR A 152 -15.86 -6.23 9.47
CA THR A 152 -15.53 -6.76 8.16
C THR A 152 -14.12 -7.31 8.15
N MET A 153 -13.86 -8.33 7.32
CA MET A 153 -12.51 -8.88 7.14
C MET A 153 -11.51 -7.82 6.67
N TYR A 154 -11.94 -6.96 5.75
CA TYR A 154 -11.12 -5.84 5.30
C TYR A 154 -10.77 -4.88 6.46
N GLY A 155 -11.74 -4.56 7.31
CA GLY A 155 -11.49 -3.72 8.50
C GLY A 155 -10.52 -4.38 9.48
N CYS A 156 -10.63 -5.69 9.70
CA CYS A 156 -9.70 -6.46 10.53
C CYS A 156 -8.26 -6.48 9.97
N ASN A 157 -8.13 -6.41 8.65
CA ASN A 157 -6.81 -6.42 7.99
C ASN A 157 -6.17 -5.02 7.91
N LYS A 158 -6.90 -3.96 8.25
CA LYS A 158 -6.47 -2.57 8.18
C LYS A 158 -6.15 -1.97 9.55
#